data_629a124e6761a7f3b186ce4007448fd2
#
_entry.id   629a124e6761a7f3b186ce4007448fd2
#
_cell.length_a   1.000
_cell.length_b   1.000
_cell.length_c   1.000
_cell.angle_alpha   90.00
_cell.angle_beta   90.00
_cell.angle_gamma   90.00
#
_symmetry.space_group_name_H-M   'P 1'
#
loop_
_entity.id
_entity.type
_entity.pdbx_description
1 polymer ?
#
loop_
_entity_poly.entity_id
_entity_poly.type
_entity_poly.pdbx_seq_one_letter_code
_entity_poly.pdbx_strand_id
1 'polypeptide(L)'
;MRNLESRRSPWLRPALLFAVCGVLAGCGLGGEARYPTSRQPGQGKPVYDEQQSVFGPGGLSLGNTEKPGDAQAGGGGAGVGVNSFLWRASLDTVSFMPLVSADPFGGVIITDWYSPPQSPDERFKINVYILGRALRADGIRASVFRQQMNGTTGWIDAQVAPNTATDLENAILTRARQMRIAQLGE
;
A
#
# COMPACT_ATOMS: atom_id res chain seq x y z
N MET A 1 -4.33 -73.91 -21.61
CA MET A 1 -4.39 -72.44 -21.53
C MET A 1 -5.86 -72.06 -21.57
N ARG A 2 -6.47 -71.70 -20.42
CA ARG A 2 -7.92 -71.39 -20.30
C ARG A 2 -8.12 -69.88 -20.42
N ASN A 3 -8.86 -69.47 -21.47
CA ASN A 3 -9.34 -68.11 -21.62
C ASN A 3 -10.42 -67.81 -20.56
N LEU A 4 -10.20 -66.90 -19.68
CA LEU A 4 -11.18 -66.29 -18.79
C LEU A 4 -11.83 -65.10 -19.50
N GLU A 5 -12.85 -65.33 -20.27
CA GLU A 5 -13.77 -64.29 -20.75
C GLU A 5 -14.62 -63.81 -19.58
N SER A 6 -14.29 -62.58 -19.14
CA SER A 6 -15.05 -61.83 -18.17
C SER A 6 -16.47 -61.53 -18.73
N ARG A 7 -17.46 -62.26 -18.24
CA ARG A 7 -18.89 -61.94 -18.44
C ARG A 7 -19.22 -60.59 -17.78
N ARG A 8 -19.13 -59.54 -18.55
CA ARG A 8 -19.66 -58.24 -18.14
C ARG A 8 -21.18 -58.25 -18.35
N SER A 9 -21.93 -58.25 -17.24
CA SER A 9 -23.38 -58.26 -17.25
C SER A 9 -23.91 -57.01 -17.95
N PRO A 10 -24.85 -57.13 -18.90
CA PRO A 10 -25.40 -56.00 -19.69
C PRO A 10 -26.19 -54.99 -18.84
N TRP A 11 -26.51 -55.33 -17.62
CA TRP A 11 -27.31 -54.49 -16.71
C TRP A 11 -26.54 -53.44 -15.93
N LEU A 12 -25.22 -53.53 -15.89
CA LEU A 12 -24.36 -52.53 -15.20
C LEU A 12 -24.24 -51.21 -15.95
N ARG A 13 -24.44 -51.22 -17.25
CA ARG A 13 -24.34 -50.01 -18.08
C ARG A 13 -25.45 -48.96 -17.84
N PRO A 14 -26.76 -49.35 -17.77
CA PRO A 14 -27.81 -48.37 -17.46
C PRO A 14 -27.75 -47.89 -16.01
N ALA A 15 -27.32 -48.72 -15.03
CA ALA A 15 -27.21 -48.34 -13.65
C ALA A 15 -26.12 -47.25 -13.42
N LEU A 16 -25.01 -47.32 -14.16
CA LEU A 16 -23.91 -46.36 -14.06
C LEU A 16 -24.31 -45.03 -14.71
N LEU A 17 -25.08 -45.02 -15.80
CA LEU A 17 -25.62 -43.83 -16.45
C LEU A 17 -26.65 -43.10 -15.56
N PHE A 18 -27.50 -43.82 -14.85
CA PHE A 18 -28.46 -43.23 -13.91
C PHE A 18 -27.77 -42.62 -12.70
N ALA A 19 -26.68 -43.22 -12.19
CA ALA A 19 -25.91 -42.69 -11.09
C ALA A 19 -25.16 -41.38 -11.44
N VAL A 20 -24.63 -41.26 -12.66
CA VAL A 20 -23.97 -40.06 -13.14
C VAL A 20 -24.98 -38.91 -13.39
N CYS A 21 -26.15 -39.19 -13.91
CA CYS A 21 -27.22 -38.19 -14.05
C CYS A 21 -27.75 -37.68 -12.69
N GLY A 22 -27.80 -38.52 -11.66
CA GLY A 22 -28.23 -38.14 -10.31
C GLY A 22 -27.28 -37.17 -9.62
N VAL A 23 -25.99 -37.26 -9.88
CA VAL A 23 -24.97 -36.37 -9.28
C VAL A 23 -24.99 -34.97 -9.95
N LEU A 24 -25.34 -34.87 -11.23
CA LEU A 24 -25.46 -33.59 -11.96
C LEU A 24 -26.73 -32.81 -11.62
N ALA A 25 -27.77 -33.45 -11.14
CA ALA A 25 -29.01 -32.78 -10.72
C ALA A 25 -28.95 -32.19 -9.29
N GLY A 26 -27.91 -32.52 -8.50
CA GLY A 26 -27.74 -32.07 -7.11
C GLY A 26 -27.08 -30.71 -6.93
N CYS A 27 -26.58 -30.05 -7.98
CA CYS A 27 -26.13 -28.68 -7.92
C CYS A 27 -27.29 -27.73 -8.05
N GLY A 28 -28.12 -27.68 -7.02
CA GLY A 28 -29.10 -26.59 -6.84
C GLY A 28 -28.35 -25.29 -6.57
N LEU A 29 -28.01 -24.59 -7.63
CA LEU A 29 -27.65 -23.16 -7.60
C LEU A 29 -28.93 -22.35 -7.31
N GLY A 30 -29.55 -22.62 -6.17
CA GLY A 30 -30.58 -21.78 -5.59
C GLY A 30 -29.92 -20.57 -4.91
N GLY A 31 -29.27 -19.73 -5.69
CA GLY A 31 -28.99 -18.38 -5.26
C GLY A 31 -30.32 -17.64 -5.22
N GLU A 32 -30.93 -17.52 -4.03
CA GLU A 32 -32.07 -16.60 -3.86
C GLU A 32 -31.58 -15.19 -4.25
N ALA A 33 -31.95 -14.76 -5.44
CA ALA A 33 -31.82 -13.37 -5.83
C ALA A 33 -32.77 -12.54 -4.95
N ARG A 34 -32.28 -12.01 -3.84
CA ARG A 34 -33.02 -11.08 -3.00
C ARG A 34 -33.15 -9.75 -3.72
N TYR A 35 -34.30 -9.55 -4.34
CA TYR A 35 -34.69 -8.25 -4.87
C TYR A 35 -35.21 -7.36 -3.72
N PRO A 36 -35.03 -6.02 -3.79
CA PRO A 36 -35.58 -5.10 -2.81
C PRO A 36 -37.11 -5.22 -2.82
N THR A 37 -37.69 -5.74 -1.74
CA THR A 37 -39.12 -6.14 -1.72
C THR A 37 -40.05 -5.06 -1.18
N SER A 38 -39.59 -3.92 -0.70
CA SER A 38 -40.47 -2.86 -0.21
C SER A 38 -39.91 -1.45 -0.38
N ARG A 39 -40.67 -0.64 -1.13
CA ARG A 39 -40.60 0.82 -0.98
C ARG A 39 -41.57 1.20 0.14
N GLN A 40 -41.10 1.67 1.26
CA GLN A 40 -41.96 2.37 2.21
C GLN A 40 -42.44 3.68 1.57
N PRO A 41 -43.74 3.97 1.57
CA PRO A 41 -44.26 5.24 1.07
C PRO A 41 -43.68 6.38 1.90
N GLY A 42 -42.86 7.25 1.28
CA GLY A 42 -42.28 8.43 1.91
C GLY A 42 -40.76 8.41 2.13
N GLN A 43 -40.07 7.27 1.94
CA GLN A 43 -38.60 7.24 1.98
C GLN A 43 -38.05 6.66 0.69
N GLY A 44 -37.36 7.50 -0.09
CA GLY A 44 -36.90 7.20 -1.44
C GLY A 44 -35.66 6.27 -1.52
N LYS A 45 -35.33 5.49 -0.49
CA LYS A 45 -34.21 4.55 -0.48
C LYS A 45 -34.68 3.11 -0.34
N PRO A 46 -34.17 2.16 -1.15
CA PRO A 46 -34.48 0.76 -0.98
C PRO A 46 -33.85 0.25 0.33
N VAL A 47 -34.64 -0.49 1.14
CA VAL A 47 -34.14 -1.14 2.35
C VAL A 47 -33.56 -2.49 1.94
N TYR A 48 -32.26 -2.64 2.05
CA TYR A 48 -31.56 -3.91 1.94
C TYR A 48 -31.25 -4.42 3.34
N ASP A 49 -31.48 -5.71 3.59
CA ASP A 49 -30.94 -6.38 4.77
C ASP A 49 -29.41 -6.26 4.74
N GLU A 50 -28.81 -5.80 5.83
CA GLU A 50 -27.35 -5.70 5.96
C GLU A 50 -26.77 -7.11 5.90
N GLN A 51 -26.13 -7.45 4.78
CA GLN A 51 -25.37 -8.69 4.67
C GLN A 51 -24.15 -8.59 5.59
N GLN A 52 -24.01 -9.57 6.50
CA GLN A 52 -22.81 -9.65 7.33
C GLN A 52 -21.60 -9.89 6.44
N SER A 53 -20.74 -8.88 6.35
CA SER A 53 -19.47 -8.99 5.64
C SER A 53 -18.54 -9.96 6.33
N VAL A 54 -17.86 -10.82 5.60
CA VAL A 54 -16.78 -11.70 6.11
C VAL A 54 -15.62 -10.91 6.73
N PHE A 55 -15.57 -9.59 6.53
CA PHE A 55 -14.56 -8.67 7.08
C PHE A 55 -15.08 -7.83 8.27
N GLY A 56 -16.19 -8.25 8.92
CA GLY A 56 -16.79 -7.58 10.06
C GLY A 56 -17.81 -6.48 9.71
N PRO A 57 -18.40 -5.80 10.71
CA PRO A 57 -19.50 -4.84 10.54
C PRO A 57 -19.17 -3.56 9.75
N GLY A 58 -17.98 -3.44 9.18
CA GLY A 58 -17.57 -2.32 8.32
C GLY A 58 -17.19 -2.72 6.90
N GLY A 59 -17.10 -4.04 6.57
CA GLY A 59 -16.63 -4.51 5.27
C GLY A 59 -15.19 -4.10 4.95
N LEU A 60 -14.67 -4.52 3.79
CA LEU A 60 -13.41 -4.00 3.25
C LEU A 60 -13.70 -2.66 2.57
N SER A 61 -13.54 -1.57 3.30
CA SER A 61 -13.70 -0.22 2.76
C SER A 61 -12.47 0.16 1.96
N LEU A 62 -12.52 -0.03 0.65
CA LEU A 62 -11.50 0.43 -0.31
C LEU A 62 -11.71 1.87 -0.76
N GLY A 63 -12.58 2.62 -0.15
CA GLY A 63 -12.83 4.01 -0.49
C GLY A 63 -13.83 4.66 0.44
N ASN A 64 -13.41 5.76 1.01
CA ASN A 64 -14.22 6.85 1.54
C ASN A 64 -15.49 6.46 2.30
N THR A 65 -15.36 6.02 3.55
CA THR A 65 -16.42 6.17 4.53
C THR A 65 -15.95 7.17 5.58
N GLU A 66 -16.31 8.42 5.37
CA GLU A 66 -16.28 9.44 6.40
C GLU A 66 -17.29 9.06 7.48
N LYS A 67 -16.82 8.47 8.57
CA LYS A 67 -17.54 8.49 9.83
C LYS A 67 -17.19 9.81 10.50
N PRO A 68 -18.16 10.70 10.80
CA PRO A 68 -17.86 11.90 11.55
C PRO A 68 -17.60 11.48 13.01
N GLY A 69 -16.34 11.41 13.41
CA GLY A 69 -16.00 11.10 14.79
C GLY A 69 -14.53 10.84 15.10
N ASP A 70 -13.76 10.32 14.17
CA ASP A 70 -12.34 9.98 14.39
C ASP A 70 -11.39 10.65 13.39
N ALA A 71 -11.68 11.87 12.99
CA ALA A 71 -10.75 12.72 12.24
C ALA A 71 -9.70 13.34 13.18
N GLN A 72 -8.99 12.48 13.90
CA GLN A 72 -7.77 12.86 14.61
C GLN A 72 -6.64 11.99 14.12
N ALA A 73 -5.90 12.52 13.22
CA ALA A 73 -4.55 12.17 12.84
C ALA A 73 -4.36 11.94 11.34
N GLY A 74 -3.86 12.95 10.70
CA GLY A 74 -2.99 12.79 9.57
C GLY A 74 -3.71 12.64 8.24
N GLY A 75 -3.85 13.77 7.53
CA GLY A 75 -4.14 13.81 6.11
C GLY A 75 -3.27 12.84 5.33
N GLY A 76 -3.78 11.64 5.13
CA GLY A 76 -3.17 10.61 4.34
C GLY A 76 -4.25 10.00 3.49
N GLY A 77 -4.18 10.19 2.19
CA GLY A 77 -4.99 9.46 1.23
C GLY A 77 -4.90 7.96 1.53
N ALA A 78 -6.01 7.25 1.39
CA ALA A 78 -6.09 5.82 1.56
C ALA A 78 -4.98 5.13 0.75
N GLY A 79 -4.02 4.49 1.45
CA GLY A 79 -3.00 3.68 0.78
C GLY A 79 -1.55 3.93 1.17
N VAL A 80 -1.20 5.03 1.83
CA VAL A 80 0.20 5.28 2.24
C VAL A 80 0.39 4.79 3.67
N GLY A 81 1.37 3.86 3.88
CA GLY A 81 1.68 3.28 5.19
C GLY A 81 2.24 4.29 6.20
N VAL A 82 2.66 5.47 5.73
CA VAL A 82 3.36 6.51 6.49
C VAL A 82 2.66 7.86 6.39
N ASN A 83 3.16 8.88 7.12
CA ASN A 83 2.63 10.24 7.06
C ASN A 83 2.81 10.86 5.66
N SER A 84 1.73 11.27 5.04
CA SER A 84 1.73 11.80 3.66
C SER A 84 2.45 13.15 3.53
N PHE A 85 2.42 14.00 4.55
CA PHE A 85 3.15 15.26 4.54
C PHE A 85 4.66 15.04 4.64
N LEU A 86 5.09 14.14 5.53
CA LEU A 86 6.51 13.75 5.61
C LEU A 86 6.97 13.11 4.29
N TRP A 87 6.16 12.26 3.69
CA TRP A 87 6.47 11.64 2.40
C TRP A 87 6.68 12.67 1.29
N ARG A 88 5.69 13.56 1.11
CA ARG A 88 5.77 14.63 0.09
C ARG A 88 6.94 15.58 0.36
N ALA A 89 7.12 16.02 1.59
CA ALA A 89 8.20 16.92 1.98
C ALA A 89 9.58 16.28 1.77
N SER A 90 9.71 14.97 2.05
CA SER A 90 10.97 14.24 1.79
C SER A 90 11.29 14.19 0.30
N LEU A 91 10.33 13.82 -0.55
CA LEU A 91 10.52 13.81 -1.99
C LEU A 91 10.86 15.20 -2.54
N ASP A 92 10.18 16.25 -2.06
CA ASP A 92 10.44 17.63 -2.46
C ASP A 92 11.85 18.07 -2.06
N THR A 93 12.29 17.72 -0.85
CA THR A 93 13.61 18.10 -0.34
C THR A 93 14.75 17.40 -1.08
N VAL A 94 14.58 16.16 -1.52
CA VAL A 94 15.61 15.42 -2.26
C VAL A 94 15.40 15.43 -3.78
N SER A 95 14.48 16.25 -4.29
CA SER A 95 14.07 16.27 -5.71
C SER A 95 15.20 16.60 -6.70
N PHE A 96 16.27 17.24 -6.24
CA PHE A 96 17.45 17.56 -7.04
C PHE A 96 18.37 16.35 -7.29
N MET A 97 18.16 15.26 -6.57
CA MET A 97 18.94 14.03 -6.66
C MET A 97 18.16 12.94 -7.44
N PRO A 98 18.84 12.12 -8.25
CA PRO A 98 18.20 10.96 -8.86
C PRO A 98 17.78 9.95 -7.78
N LEU A 99 16.59 9.36 -7.95
CA LEU A 99 16.07 8.37 -7.01
C LEU A 99 16.37 6.94 -7.51
N VAL A 100 16.85 6.10 -6.61
CA VAL A 100 17.00 4.65 -6.84
C VAL A 100 15.70 3.93 -6.47
N SER A 101 15.10 4.31 -5.35
CA SER A 101 13.88 3.68 -4.85
C SER A 101 13.08 4.67 -4.01
N ALA A 102 11.76 4.57 -4.11
CA ALA A 102 10.81 5.30 -3.28
C ALA A 102 9.61 4.39 -3.00
N ASP A 103 9.52 3.89 -1.76
CA ASP A 103 8.44 3.02 -1.30
C ASP A 103 7.56 3.74 -0.28
N PRO A 104 6.36 4.19 -0.66
CA PRO A 104 5.45 4.90 0.24
C PRO A 104 4.82 3.99 1.30
N PHE A 105 4.81 2.67 1.11
CA PHE A 105 4.25 1.74 2.09
C PHE A 105 5.23 1.43 3.20
N GLY A 106 6.50 1.18 2.83
CA GLY A 106 7.58 1.00 3.78
C GLY A 106 8.18 2.29 4.31
N GLY A 107 7.84 3.43 3.71
CA GLY A 107 8.34 4.75 4.12
C GLY A 107 9.83 4.95 3.83
N VAL A 108 10.34 4.41 2.73
CA VAL A 108 11.77 4.44 2.41
C VAL A 108 11.99 5.20 1.10
N ILE A 109 12.90 6.17 1.12
CA ILE A 109 13.39 6.88 -0.07
C ILE A 109 14.90 6.72 -0.12
N ILE A 110 15.41 6.23 -1.24
CA ILE A 110 16.85 6.03 -1.48
C ILE A 110 17.22 6.79 -2.75
N THR A 111 18.16 7.73 -2.63
CA THR A 111 18.72 8.44 -3.79
C THR A 111 19.90 7.67 -4.38
N ASP A 112 20.27 8.02 -5.59
CA ASP A 112 21.57 7.66 -6.15
C ASP A 112 22.63 8.67 -5.71
N TRP A 113 23.87 8.40 -6.09
CA TRP A 113 24.97 9.34 -5.89
C TRP A 113 24.76 10.58 -6.78
N TYR A 114 24.89 11.72 -6.15
CA TYR A 114 24.77 13.02 -6.80
C TYR A 114 26.02 13.87 -6.52
N SER A 115 26.65 14.39 -7.56
CA SER A 115 27.77 15.32 -7.47
C SER A 115 27.28 16.73 -7.79
N PRO A 116 27.35 17.68 -6.81
CA PRO A 116 27.01 19.06 -7.07
C PRO A 116 27.91 19.67 -8.15
N PRO A 117 27.41 20.50 -9.06
CA PRO A 117 28.22 21.14 -10.09
C PRO A 117 29.37 22.01 -9.53
N GLN A 118 29.18 22.52 -8.30
CA GLN A 118 30.16 23.35 -7.60
C GLN A 118 31.31 22.51 -6.99
N SER A 119 31.08 21.22 -6.78
CA SER A 119 32.05 20.29 -6.16
C SER A 119 31.99 18.95 -6.88
N PRO A 120 32.49 18.86 -8.13
CA PRO A 120 32.39 17.64 -8.94
C PRO A 120 33.23 16.48 -8.35
N ASP A 121 34.22 16.78 -7.52
CA ASP A 121 35.06 15.81 -6.83
C ASP A 121 34.42 15.23 -5.55
N GLU A 122 33.21 15.64 -5.26
CA GLU A 122 32.41 15.11 -4.15
C GLU A 122 31.09 14.56 -4.64
N ARG A 123 30.61 13.50 -3.96
CA ARG A 123 29.27 13.00 -4.22
C ARG A 123 28.56 12.61 -2.92
N PHE A 124 27.25 12.78 -2.95
CA PHE A 124 26.40 12.51 -1.80
C PHE A 124 25.31 11.49 -2.18
N LYS A 125 24.92 10.70 -1.20
CA LYS A 125 23.78 9.80 -1.27
C LYS A 125 22.97 9.96 0.00
N ILE A 126 21.64 9.95 -0.13
CA ILE A 126 20.72 10.16 0.98
C ILE A 126 19.75 8.98 1.05
N ASN A 127 19.55 8.45 2.26
CA ASN A 127 18.47 7.54 2.56
C ASN A 127 17.54 8.23 3.59
N VAL A 128 16.24 8.25 3.31
CA VAL A 128 15.23 8.79 4.22
C VAL A 128 14.30 7.66 4.64
N TYR A 129 14.02 7.58 5.94
CA TYR A 129 13.12 6.62 6.53
C TYR A 129 12.00 7.35 7.28
N ILE A 130 10.75 7.10 6.90
CA ILE A 130 9.57 7.63 7.58
C ILE A 130 8.99 6.52 8.43
N LEU A 131 9.06 6.70 9.76
CA LEU A 131 8.86 5.63 10.73
C LEU A 131 7.41 5.50 11.20
N GLY A 132 6.52 6.41 10.78
CA GLY A 132 5.15 6.37 11.26
C GLY A 132 4.19 7.32 10.55
N ARG A 133 2.92 7.28 11.00
CA ARG A 133 1.84 8.09 10.43
C ARG A 133 1.69 9.47 11.06
N ALA A 134 2.29 9.70 12.22
CA ALA A 134 2.21 10.97 12.92
C ALA A 134 3.28 11.94 12.42
N LEU A 135 2.92 13.23 12.25
CA LEU A 135 3.85 14.31 11.92
C LEU A 135 4.60 14.74 13.20
N ARG A 136 5.65 14.00 13.54
CA ARG A 136 6.48 14.18 14.73
C ARG A 136 7.97 14.16 14.36
N ALA A 137 8.79 14.74 15.22
CA ALA A 137 10.24 14.80 14.99
C ALA A 137 10.92 13.42 14.98
N ASP A 138 10.40 12.48 15.77
CA ASP A 138 10.85 11.10 15.81
C ASP A 138 10.28 10.22 14.69
N GLY A 139 9.37 10.76 13.87
CA GLY A 139 8.74 10.08 12.74
C GLY A 139 9.57 10.03 11.47
N ILE A 140 10.79 10.60 11.47
CA ILE A 140 11.68 10.61 10.31
C ILE A 140 13.14 10.37 10.76
N ARG A 141 13.89 9.67 9.91
CA ARG A 141 15.33 9.50 10.02
C ARG A 141 15.98 9.67 8.66
N ALA A 142 17.12 10.34 8.63
CA ALA A 142 17.93 10.50 7.43
C ALA A 142 19.34 9.96 7.66
N SER A 143 19.90 9.35 6.62
CA SER A 143 21.30 8.96 6.56
C SER A 143 21.93 9.61 5.35
N VAL A 144 23.01 10.32 5.55
CA VAL A 144 23.76 11.01 4.50
C VAL A 144 25.11 10.36 4.35
N PHE A 145 25.46 9.99 3.13
CA PHE A 145 26.74 9.42 2.77
C PHE A 145 27.47 10.40 1.86
N ARG A 146 28.76 10.57 2.06
CA ARG A 146 29.64 11.43 1.27
C ARG A 146 30.83 10.63 0.79
N GLN A 147 31.20 10.83 -0.46
CA GLN A 147 32.45 10.32 -1.02
C GLN A 147 33.20 11.45 -1.70
N GLN A 148 34.52 11.34 -1.68
CA GLN A 148 35.43 12.26 -2.38
C GLN A 148 36.25 11.50 -3.42
N MET A 149 36.56 12.17 -4.52
CA MET A 149 37.42 11.63 -5.56
C MET A 149 38.88 11.70 -5.07
N ASN A 150 39.51 10.54 -5.03
CA ASN A 150 40.96 10.44 -4.88
C ASN A 150 41.52 10.04 -6.24
N GLY A 151 42.33 10.91 -6.82
CA GLY A 151 42.87 10.74 -8.18
C GLY A 151 43.60 9.41 -8.45
N THR A 152 43.98 8.68 -7.39
CA THR A 152 44.70 7.40 -7.51
C THR A 152 43.79 6.18 -7.37
N THR A 153 42.76 6.25 -6.51
CA THR A 153 41.92 5.09 -6.12
C THR A 153 40.46 5.26 -6.48
N GLY A 154 40.04 6.40 -7.05
CA GLY A 154 38.67 6.68 -7.38
C GLY A 154 37.88 7.24 -6.18
N TRP A 155 36.63 6.86 -6.02
CA TRP A 155 35.75 7.36 -4.96
C TRP A 155 36.08 6.67 -3.63
N ILE A 156 36.35 7.48 -2.61
CA ILE A 156 36.59 7.02 -1.23
C ILE A 156 35.58 7.64 -0.29
N ASP A 157 35.18 6.92 0.75
CA ASP A 157 34.26 7.41 1.77
C ASP A 157 34.86 8.58 2.54
N ALA A 158 34.09 9.63 2.73
CA ALA A 158 34.47 10.83 3.43
C ALA A 158 33.51 11.11 4.58
N GLN A 159 34.02 11.75 5.63
CA GLN A 159 33.20 12.11 6.78
C GLN A 159 32.15 13.15 6.40
N VAL A 160 30.92 12.95 6.90
CA VAL A 160 29.82 13.92 6.84
C VAL A 160 29.85 14.73 8.13
N ALA A 161 29.53 16.03 8.05
CA ALA A 161 29.41 16.83 9.26
C ALA A 161 28.35 16.24 10.20
N PRO A 162 28.57 16.22 11.52
CA PRO A 162 27.70 15.50 12.47
C PRO A 162 26.24 15.91 12.43
N ASN A 163 25.96 17.17 12.10
CA ASN A 163 24.61 17.73 12.10
C ASN A 163 23.87 17.57 10.75
N THR A 164 24.55 17.17 9.68
CA THR A 164 23.97 17.17 8.32
C THR A 164 22.68 16.34 8.24
N ALA A 165 22.65 15.16 8.86
CA ALA A 165 21.46 14.32 8.89
C ALA A 165 20.32 14.99 9.67
N THR A 166 20.60 15.56 10.83
CA THR A 166 19.64 16.26 11.68
C THR A 166 19.10 17.53 11.00
N ASP A 167 19.95 18.27 10.32
CA ASP A 167 19.56 19.48 9.57
C ASP A 167 18.62 19.11 8.43
N LEU A 168 18.89 18.00 7.72
CA LEU A 168 18.03 17.48 6.69
C LEU A 168 16.66 17.02 7.25
N GLU A 169 16.65 16.29 8.36
CA GLU A 169 15.42 15.88 9.06
C GLU A 169 14.58 17.10 9.45
N ASN A 170 15.21 18.14 10.00
CA ASN A 170 14.56 19.39 10.39
C ASN A 170 13.98 20.15 9.18
N ALA A 171 14.72 20.18 8.07
CA ALA A 171 14.25 20.80 6.82
C ALA A 171 12.97 20.09 6.32
N ILE A 172 12.98 18.75 6.26
CA ILE A 172 11.83 17.96 5.86
C ILE A 172 10.65 18.19 6.81
N LEU A 173 10.88 18.17 8.13
CA LEU A 173 9.81 18.42 9.12
C LEU A 173 9.19 19.80 8.97
N THR A 174 10.02 20.82 8.75
CA THR A 174 9.55 22.18 8.53
C THR A 174 8.68 22.26 7.27
N ARG A 175 9.15 21.68 6.18
CA ARG A 175 8.40 21.62 4.93
C ARG A 175 7.07 20.88 5.07
N ALA A 176 7.07 19.74 5.77
CA ALA A 176 5.87 18.95 6.03
C ALA A 176 4.83 19.72 6.86
N ARG A 177 5.28 20.49 7.86
CA ARG A 177 4.40 21.36 8.66
C ARG A 177 3.80 22.49 7.81
N GLN A 178 4.59 23.12 6.95
CA GLN A 178 4.11 24.14 6.01
C GLN A 178 3.03 23.60 5.08
N MET A 179 3.24 22.42 4.50
CA MET A 179 2.25 21.75 3.65
C MET A 179 0.95 21.45 4.39
N ARG A 180 1.05 21.00 5.65
CA ARG A 180 -0.13 20.74 6.48
C ARG A 180 -0.91 22.01 6.78
N ILE A 181 -0.22 23.12 7.11
CA ILE A 181 -0.87 24.41 7.39
C ILE A 181 -1.57 24.94 6.13
N ALA A 182 -0.92 24.85 4.97
CA ALA A 182 -1.51 25.26 3.71
C ALA A 182 -2.80 24.49 3.39
N GLN A 183 -2.84 23.19 3.66
CA GLN A 183 -4.04 22.37 3.42
C GLN A 183 -5.19 22.67 4.41
N LEU A 184 -4.89 23.12 5.62
CA LEU A 184 -5.91 23.48 6.63
C LEU A 184 -6.46 24.89 6.45
N GLY A 185 -5.80 25.73 5.63
CA GLY A 185 -6.18 27.11 5.38
C GLY A 185 -7.03 27.31 4.11
N GLU A 186 -7.28 26.23 3.37
CA GLU A 186 -8.22 26.17 2.25
C GLU A 186 -9.60 25.67 2.70
#